data_980b95f7045f0888ad7265c9e108b83a
#
_entry.id   980b95f7045f0888ad7265c9e108b83a
#
_cell.length_a   1.000
_cell.length_b   1.000
_cell.length_c   1.000
_cell.angle_alpha   90.00
_cell.angle_beta   90.00
_cell.angle_gamma   90.00
#
_symmetry.space_group_name_H-M   'P 1'
#
loop_
_entity.id
_entity.type
_entity.pdbx_description
1 polymer ?
#
loop_
_entity_poly.entity_id
_entity_poly.type
_entity_poly.pdbx_seq_one_letter_code
_entity_poly.pdbx_strand_id
1 'polypeptide(L)'
;NFGLDYIKSLEKEEKYNFFPSKKGLTNYGERLSLGFSCLALKAFYMTGEWQDLKTIDKEKWVQHINSFQGEDSKFPKNSYLDPVLINSYSNLGYKENIKYILKRLISISPNFNYDSKNVAINKAINAETKQAVSTLHEVGYKNNKEINKVYSIGHDISYYLNTLDWSKPWSSGAQFASMCVFSETQGLNLKSELQSFIKTISDKETGSYFKEYPKSNREVINGAMKVISGLDWLETEIHHPKKLIDFCLNNKPIL
;
A
#
# COMPACT_ATOMS: atom_id res chain seq x y z
N ASN A 1 16.09 14.26 -18.06
CA ASN A 1 15.90 13.97 -16.62
C ASN A 1 16.33 12.53 -16.36
N PHE A 2 17.54 12.33 -15.76
CA PHE A 2 18.15 10.99 -15.58
C PHE A 2 17.20 9.96 -14.93
N GLY A 3 16.44 10.35 -13.91
CA GLY A 3 15.49 9.46 -13.25
C GLY A 3 14.35 9.00 -14.16
N LEU A 4 13.78 9.90 -14.94
CA LEU A 4 12.72 9.59 -15.87
C LEU A 4 13.20 8.72 -17.03
N ASP A 5 14.40 9.02 -17.59
CA ASP A 5 15.00 8.24 -18.67
C ASP A 5 15.27 6.81 -18.21
N TYR A 6 15.67 6.64 -16.93
CA TYR A 6 15.80 5.33 -16.33
C TYR A 6 14.44 4.60 -16.26
N ILE A 7 13.37 5.26 -15.80
CA ILE A 7 12.03 4.65 -15.74
C ILE A 7 11.52 4.29 -17.13
N LYS A 8 11.65 5.18 -18.12
CA LYS A 8 11.31 4.88 -19.53
C LYS A 8 12.06 3.65 -20.04
N SER A 9 13.33 3.47 -19.63
CA SER A 9 14.13 2.31 -20.03
C SER A 9 13.76 0.99 -19.36
N LEU A 10 12.83 1.01 -18.38
CA LEU A 10 12.26 -0.17 -17.75
C LEU A 10 10.96 -0.63 -18.42
N GLU A 11 10.43 0.12 -19.40
CA GLU A 11 9.22 -0.30 -20.12
C GLU A 11 9.47 -1.61 -20.88
N LYS A 12 8.53 -2.53 -20.77
CA LYS A 12 8.57 -3.83 -21.47
C LYS A 12 8.12 -3.66 -22.92
N GLU A 13 8.20 -4.74 -23.72
CA GLU A 13 7.68 -4.76 -25.10
C GLU A 13 6.19 -4.42 -25.15
N GLU A 14 5.42 -4.96 -24.20
CA GLU A 14 4.03 -4.57 -23.99
C GLU A 14 3.98 -3.23 -23.27
N LYS A 15 3.42 -2.20 -23.93
CA LYS A 15 3.32 -0.84 -23.39
C LYS A 15 2.63 -0.79 -22.05
N TYR A 16 3.07 0.18 -21.23
CA TYR A 16 2.56 0.44 -19.88
C TYR A 16 2.88 -0.64 -18.86
N ASN A 17 3.64 -1.67 -19.25
CA ASN A 17 4.24 -2.64 -18.35
C ASN A 17 5.71 -2.29 -18.09
N PHE A 18 6.15 -2.37 -16.85
CA PHE A 18 7.49 -1.98 -16.45
C PHE A 18 8.18 -3.07 -15.65
N PHE A 19 9.49 -3.24 -15.88
CA PHE A 19 10.32 -4.04 -15.01
C PHE A 19 10.57 -3.31 -13.69
N PRO A 20 10.73 -4.02 -12.56
CA PRO A 20 11.11 -3.40 -11.27
C PRO A 20 12.53 -2.81 -11.29
N SER A 21 13.42 -3.37 -12.12
CA SER A 21 14.81 -2.93 -12.29
C SER A 21 15.42 -3.54 -13.54
N LYS A 22 16.59 -3.03 -13.97
CA LYS A 22 17.34 -3.61 -15.09
C LYS A 22 18.13 -4.87 -14.74
N LYS A 23 18.43 -5.10 -13.47
CA LYS A 23 19.28 -6.21 -13.00
C LYS A 23 18.72 -6.78 -11.71
N GLY A 24 19.06 -8.05 -11.41
CA GLY A 24 18.67 -8.70 -10.17
C GLY A 24 17.20 -9.12 -10.12
N LEU A 25 16.56 -9.26 -11.28
CA LEU A 25 15.17 -9.70 -11.36
C LEU A 25 15.01 -11.15 -10.92
N THR A 26 13.96 -11.40 -10.16
CA THR A 26 13.46 -12.76 -9.96
C THR A 26 12.47 -13.10 -11.07
N ASN A 27 12.35 -14.39 -11.44
CA ASN A 27 11.36 -14.86 -12.43
C ASN A 27 9.92 -14.42 -12.07
N TYR A 28 9.65 -14.19 -10.80
CA TYR A 28 8.39 -13.68 -10.32
C TYR A 28 8.28 -12.16 -10.54
N GLY A 29 9.26 -11.39 -10.05
CA GLY A 29 9.27 -9.92 -10.15
C GLY A 29 9.25 -9.42 -11.58
N GLU A 30 9.88 -10.16 -12.51
CA GLU A 30 9.89 -9.85 -13.94
C GLU A 30 8.48 -9.86 -14.56
N ARG A 31 7.59 -10.72 -14.07
CA ARG A 31 6.24 -10.88 -14.61
C ARG A 31 5.17 -9.99 -13.97
N LEU A 32 5.44 -9.39 -12.80
CA LEU A 32 4.54 -8.44 -12.18
C LEU A 32 4.30 -7.25 -13.11
N SER A 33 3.11 -6.72 -13.12
CA SER A 33 2.70 -5.65 -14.01
C SER A 33 2.06 -4.47 -13.27
N LEU A 34 0.93 -4.69 -12.61
CA LEU A 34 0.07 -3.63 -12.06
C LEU A 34 0.84 -2.63 -11.17
N GLY A 35 1.55 -3.13 -10.17
CA GLY A 35 2.25 -2.27 -9.20
C GLY A 35 3.31 -1.40 -9.87
N PHE A 36 4.09 -1.96 -10.81
CA PHE A 36 5.14 -1.22 -11.50
C PHE A 36 4.60 -0.27 -12.55
N SER A 37 3.48 -0.60 -13.20
CA SER A 37 2.74 0.32 -14.07
C SER A 37 2.26 1.55 -13.30
N CYS A 38 1.67 1.35 -12.12
CA CYS A 38 1.24 2.44 -11.24
C CYS A 38 2.41 3.32 -10.77
N LEU A 39 3.54 2.71 -10.37
CA LEU A 39 4.73 3.46 -9.94
C LEU A 39 5.33 4.28 -11.07
N ALA A 40 5.41 3.72 -12.27
CA ALA A 40 5.89 4.43 -13.45
C ALA A 40 4.98 5.62 -13.79
N LEU A 41 3.65 5.43 -13.79
CA LEU A 41 2.70 6.50 -14.05
C LEU A 41 2.84 7.65 -13.03
N LYS A 42 2.97 7.33 -11.73
CA LYS A 42 3.22 8.34 -10.69
C LYS A 42 4.52 9.10 -10.94
N ALA A 43 5.57 8.43 -11.38
CA ALA A 43 6.82 9.10 -11.71
C ALA A 43 6.68 10.04 -12.92
N PHE A 44 5.93 9.65 -13.95
CA PHE A 44 5.58 10.51 -15.09
C PHE A 44 4.76 11.73 -14.62
N TYR A 45 3.82 11.52 -13.71
CA TYR A 45 3.02 12.60 -13.15
C TYR A 45 3.86 13.59 -12.34
N MET A 46 4.70 13.10 -11.43
CA MET A 46 5.56 13.94 -10.58
C MET A 46 6.62 14.71 -11.37
N THR A 47 7.05 14.21 -12.53
CA THR A 47 8.05 14.88 -13.39
C THR A 47 7.44 15.80 -14.44
N GLY A 48 6.11 15.89 -14.53
CA GLY A 48 5.41 16.69 -15.53
C GLY A 48 5.16 15.97 -16.87
N GLU A 49 5.83 14.85 -17.11
CA GLU A 49 5.71 14.11 -18.39
C GLU A 49 4.30 13.58 -18.67
N TRP A 50 3.52 13.31 -17.62
CA TRP A 50 2.13 12.93 -17.78
C TRP A 50 1.31 13.97 -18.54
N GLN A 51 1.52 15.26 -18.24
CA GLN A 51 0.81 16.36 -18.88
C GLN A 51 1.09 16.41 -20.38
N ASP A 52 2.32 16.09 -20.77
CA ASP A 52 2.80 16.15 -22.17
C ASP A 52 2.39 14.94 -23.02
N LEU A 53 1.89 13.86 -22.39
CA LEU A 53 1.38 12.70 -23.12
C LEU A 53 0.12 13.07 -23.92
N LYS A 54 0.00 12.47 -25.12
CA LYS A 54 -1.23 12.54 -25.92
C LYS A 54 -2.41 11.92 -25.16
N THR A 55 -3.58 12.46 -25.32
CA THR A 55 -4.82 11.96 -24.66
C THR A 55 -5.00 10.45 -24.87
N ILE A 56 -4.75 9.98 -26.09
CA ILE A 56 -4.88 8.54 -26.42
C ILE A 56 -3.90 7.66 -25.63
N ASP A 57 -2.69 8.14 -25.33
CA ASP A 57 -1.72 7.38 -24.56
C ASP A 57 -2.09 7.40 -23.06
N LYS A 58 -2.62 8.51 -22.54
CA LYS A 58 -3.19 8.62 -21.19
C LYS A 58 -4.32 7.62 -20.99
N GLU A 59 -5.29 7.61 -21.92
CA GLU A 59 -6.45 6.71 -21.87
C GLU A 59 -6.04 5.24 -21.92
N LYS A 60 -5.11 4.89 -22.80
CA LYS A 60 -4.59 3.51 -22.91
C LYS A 60 -3.87 3.07 -21.64
N TRP A 61 -3.08 3.95 -21.01
CA TRP A 61 -2.42 3.60 -19.74
C TRP A 61 -3.43 3.40 -18.61
N VAL A 62 -4.41 4.29 -18.51
CA VAL A 62 -5.53 4.16 -17.55
C VAL A 62 -6.33 2.87 -17.80
N GLN A 63 -6.61 2.53 -19.06
CA GLN A 63 -7.28 1.28 -19.42
C GLN A 63 -6.44 0.06 -19.04
N HIS A 64 -5.11 0.11 -19.25
CA HIS A 64 -4.20 -0.95 -18.83
C HIS A 64 -4.28 -1.18 -17.32
N ILE A 65 -4.19 -0.13 -16.49
CA ILE A 65 -4.35 -0.26 -15.05
C ILE A 65 -5.74 -0.81 -14.70
N ASN A 66 -6.79 -0.27 -15.30
CA ASN A 66 -8.17 -0.69 -15.04
C ASN A 66 -8.47 -2.13 -15.52
N SER A 67 -7.69 -2.70 -16.43
CA SER A 67 -7.84 -4.09 -16.88
C SER A 67 -7.54 -5.12 -15.78
N PHE A 68 -6.83 -4.73 -14.72
CA PHE A 68 -6.58 -5.56 -13.54
C PHE A 68 -7.75 -5.57 -12.55
N GLN A 69 -8.78 -4.76 -12.77
CA GLN A 69 -9.96 -4.76 -11.92
C GLN A 69 -10.85 -5.97 -12.24
N GLY A 70 -10.84 -6.96 -11.37
CA GLY A 70 -11.45 -8.27 -11.60
C GLY A 70 -12.51 -8.65 -10.59
N GLU A 71 -13.18 -9.77 -10.88
CA GLU A 71 -14.11 -10.43 -9.97
C GLU A 71 -13.61 -11.84 -9.67
N ASP A 72 -13.17 -12.06 -8.44
CA ASP A 72 -12.89 -13.37 -7.88
C ASP A 72 -13.65 -13.47 -6.55
N SER A 73 -14.45 -14.48 -6.37
CA SER A 73 -15.30 -14.68 -5.18
C SER A 73 -14.51 -14.79 -3.87
N LYS A 74 -13.19 -15.04 -3.96
CA LYS A 74 -12.28 -15.14 -2.80
C LYS A 74 -11.84 -13.77 -2.28
N PHE A 75 -12.02 -12.70 -3.07
CA PHE A 75 -11.51 -11.37 -2.78
C PHE A 75 -12.63 -10.34 -2.79
N PRO A 76 -12.42 -9.16 -2.19
CA PRO A 76 -13.39 -8.09 -2.28
C PRO A 76 -13.74 -7.78 -3.74
N LYS A 77 -15.02 -7.65 -4.02
CA LYS A 77 -15.53 -7.42 -5.38
C LYS A 77 -14.89 -6.18 -6.00
N ASN A 78 -14.50 -6.29 -7.26
CA ASN A 78 -13.86 -5.25 -8.04
C ASN A 78 -12.47 -4.80 -7.54
N SER A 79 -11.80 -5.60 -6.71
CA SER A 79 -10.39 -5.37 -6.37
C SER A 79 -9.50 -5.43 -7.60
N TYR A 80 -8.35 -4.78 -7.54
CA TYR A 80 -7.31 -4.92 -8.54
C TYR A 80 -6.48 -6.15 -8.26
N LEU A 81 -6.41 -7.04 -9.23
CA LEU A 81 -5.86 -8.38 -9.10
C LEU A 81 -4.79 -8.61 -10.15
N ASP A 82 -3.50 -8.46 -9.78
CA ASP A 82 -2.42 -8.93 -10.64
C ASP A 82 -2.37 -10.47 -10.61
N PRO A 83 -2.63 -11.17 -11.73
CA PRO A 83 -2.68 -12.64 -11.74
C PRO A 83 -1.36 -13.28 -11.28
N VAL A 84 -0.24 -12.63 -11.55
CA VAL A 84 1.09 -13.12 -11.13
C VAL A 84 1.23 -13.04 -9.62
N LEU A 85 0.79 -11.93 -9.00
CA LEU A 85 0.77 -11.78 -7.55
C LEU A 85 -0.09 -12.88 -6.90
N ILE A 86 -1.31 -13.06 -7.37
CA ILE A 86 -2.25 -14.05 -6.84
C ILE A 86 -1.70 -15.46 -6.97
N ASN A 87 -1.18 -15.81 -8.15
CA ASN A 87 -0.61 -17.13 -8.42
C ASN A 87 0.61 -17.42 -7.54
N SER A 88 1.41 -16.40 -7.17
CA SER A 88 2.53 -16.59 -6.26
C SER A 88 2.12 -17.09 -4.87
N TYR A 89 0.96 -16.65 -4.39
CA TYR A 89 0.39 -17.12 -3.12
C TYR A 89 -0.31 -18.48 -3.28
N SER A 90 -0.81 -18.81 -4.47
CA SER A 90 -1.53 -20.06 -4.74
C SER A 90 -0.56 -21.22 -5.00
N ASN A 91 0.50 -20.98 -5.74
CA ASN A 91 1.48 -21.96 -6.22
C ASN A 91 2.80 -21.84 -5.45
N LEU A 92 2.75 -21.79 -4.12
CA LEU A 92 3.95 -21.93 -3.29
C LEU A 92 4.57 -23.30 -3.57
N GLY A 93 5.80 -23.32 -4.09
CA GLY A 93 6.55 -24.55 -4.30
C GLY A 93 6.73 -25.33 -2.99
N TYR A 94 7.08 -26.64 -3.09
CA TYR A 94 7.22 -27.50 -1.91
C TYR A 94 8.15 -26.91 -0.84
N LYS A 95 9.27 -26.28 -1.24
CA LYS A 95 10.21 -25.62 -0.33
C LYS A 95 9.61 -24.40 0.39
N GLU A 96 8.77 -23.64 -0.28
CA GLU A 96 8.11 -22.46 0.28
C GLU A 96 6.94 -22.85 1.17
N ASN A 97 6.23 -23.92 0.83
CA ASN A 97 5.24 -24.53 1.71
C ASN A 97 5.87 -25.03 3.01
N ILE A 98 7.04 -25.69 2.95
CA ILE A 98 7.78 -26.11 4.14
C ILE A 98 8.22 -24.92 4.97
N LYS A 99 8.80 -23.88 4.35
CA LYS A 99 9.14 -22.62 5.05
C LYS A 99 7.91 -22.00 5.72
N TYR A 100 6.77 -22.03 5.05
CA TYR A 100 5.52 -21.51 5.59
C TYR A 100 5.02 -22.33 6.80
N ILE A 101 5.09 -23.66 6.72
CA ILE A 101 4.76 -24.57 7.84
C ILE A 101 5.72 -24.35 9.01
N LEU A 102 7.03 -24.26 8.74
CA LEU A 102 8.05 -23.96 9.76
C LEU A 102 7.81 -22.59 10.42
N LYS A 103 7.52 -21.55 9.63
CA LYS A 103 7.12 -20.23 10.16
C LYS A 103 5.88 -20.32 11.05
N ARG A 104 4.89 -21.12 10.67
CA ARG A 104 3.69 -21.34 11.47
C ARG A 104 3.97 -22.11 12.77
N LEU A 105 4.89 -23.06 12.75
CA LEU A 105 5.33 -23.75 13.96
C LEU A 105 6.12 -22.81 14.90
N ILE A 106 6.94 -21.93 14.34
CA ILE A 106 7.67 -20.92 15.10
C ILE A 106 6.71 -19.84 15.65
N SER A 107 5.60 -19.56 14.98
CA SER A 107 4.58 -18.59 15.43
C SER A 107 3.76 -19.07 16.65
N ILE A 108 3.93 -20.33 17.08
CA ILE A 108 3.42 -20.80 18.38
C ILE A 108 4.19 -20.13 19.54
N SER A 109 5.41 -19.62 19.29
CA SER A 109 6.12 -18.78 20.24
C SER A 109 5.52 -17.36 20.27
N PRO A 110 5.24 -16.79 21.46
CA PRO A 110 4.62 -15.46 21.59
C PRO A 110 5.43 -14.31 20.95
N ASN A 111 6.69 -14.58 20.61
CA ASN A 111 7.60 -13.59 19.99
C ASN A 111 7.52 -13.51 18.46
N PHE A 112 6.80 -14.42 17.79
CA PHE A 112 6.73 -14.48 16.33
C PHE A 112 5.28 -14.68 15.87
N ASN A 113 4.64 -13.59 15.48
CA ASN A 113 3.30 -13.63 14.92
C ASN A 113 3.39 -13.47 13.40
N TYR A 114 3.18 -14.57 12.66
CA TYR A 114 3.12 -14.57 11.21
C TYR A 114 1.66 -14.60 10.74
N ASP A 115 1.34 -13.73 9.80
CA ASP A 115 0.02 -13.73 9.14
C ASP A 115 -0.28 -15.10 8.51
N SER A 116 -1.51 -15.53 8.59
CA SER A 116 -1.96 -16.67 7.79
C SER A 116 -1.85 -16.34 6.30
N LYS A 117 -1.78 -17.37 5.44
CA LYS A 117 -1.71 -17.19 3.98
C LYS A 117 -2.85 -16.30 3.46
N ASN A 118 -4.07 -16.51 3.95
CA ASN A 118 -5.24 -15.72 3.56
C ASN A 118 -5.13 -14.26 4.01
N VAL A 119 -4.61 -14.01 5.21
CA VAL A 119 -4.37 -12.65 5.69
C VAL A 119 -3.29 -11.95 4.85
N ALA A 120 -2.21 -12.66 4.53
CA ALA A 120 -1.13 -12.10 3.72
C ALA A 120 -1.58 -11.74 2.29
N ILE A 121 -2.36 -12.62 1.63
CA ILE A 121 -2.87 -12.34 0.28
C ILE A 121 -3.90 -11.20 0.30
N ASN A 122 -4.78 -11.15 1.29
CA ASN A 122 -5.73 -10.04 1.42
C ASN A 122 -5.02 -8.70 1.63
N LYS A 123 -3.98 -8.66 2.48
CA LYS A 123 -3.15 -7.45 2.64
C LYS A 123 -2.46 -7.04 1.34
N ALA A 124 -1.96 -7.99 0.55
CA ALA A 124 -1.33 -7.72 -0.73
C ALA A 124 -2.35 -7.16 -1.75
N ILE A 125 -3.53 -7.76 -1.86
CA ILE A 125 -4.60 -7.30 -2.76
C ILE A 125 -5.08 -5.90 -2.36
N ASN A 126 -5.23 -5.64 -1.07
CA ASN A 126 -5.58 -4.31 -0.58
C ASN A 126 -4.50 -3.28 -0.94
N ALA A 127 -3.22 -3.64 -0.84
CA ALA A 127 -2.12 -2.75 -1.20
C ALA A 127 -2.10 -2.47 -2.71
N GLU A 128 -2.28 -3.47 -3.57
CA GLU A 128 -2.39 -3.32 -5.03
C GLU A 128 -3.62 -2.48 -5.41
N THR A 129 -4.76 -2.77 -4.81
CA THR A 129 -6.01 -2.03 -5.04
C THR A 129 -5.85 -0.56 -4.63
N LYS A 130 -5.32 -0.30 -3.43
CA LYS A 130 -5.01 1.06 -2.98
C LYS A 130 -4.04 1.75 -3.94
N GLN A 131 -2.99 1.06 -4.38
CA GLN A 131 -1.99 1.60 -5.30
C GLN A 131 -2.65 2.01 -6.63
N ALA A 132 -3.50 1.17 -7.21
CA ALA A 132 -4.19 1.45 -8.45
C ALA A 132 -5.14 2.66 -8.32
N VAL A 133 -6.05 2.65 -7.34
CA VAL A 133 -7.02 3.74 -7.19
C VAL A 133 -6.37 5.07 -6.85
N SER A 134 -5.32 5.08 -6.00
CA SER A 134 -4.59 6.32 -5.70
C SER A 134 -3.88 6.86 -6.93
N THR A 135 -3.27 5.99 -7.75
CA THR A 135 -2.59 6.39 -8.98
C THR A 135 -3.56 7.01 -9.98
N LEU A 136 -4.69 6.36 -10.20
CA LEU A 136 -5.72 6.87 -11.11
C LEU A 136 -6.27 8.22 -10.63
N HIS A 137 -6.56 8.34 -9.34
CA HIS A 137 -7.08 9.58 -8.77
C HIS A 137 -6.08 10.74 -8.91
N GLU A 138 -4.79 10.52 -8.62
CA GLU A 138 -3.74 11.55 -8.73
C GLU A 138 -3.62 12.12 -10.16
N VAL A 139 -3.92 11.32 -11.18
CA VAL A 139 -3.88 11.75 -12.59
C VAL A 139 -5.25 12.18 -13.14
N GLY A 140 -6.25 12.33 -12.28
CA GLY A 140 -7.57 12.83 -12.63
C GLY A 140 -8.52 11.79 -13.24
N TYR A 141 -8.23 10.50 -13.08
CA TYR A 141 -9.07 9.40 -13.56
C TYR A 141 -9.66 8.60 -12.40
N LYS A 142 -10.56 7.66 -12.73
CA LYS A 142 -11.22 6.77 -11.77
C LYS A 142 -11.12 5.31 -12.20
N ASN A 143 -11.33 4.44 -11.23
CA ASN A 143 -11.55 3.02 -11.49
C ASN A 143 -12.88 2.79 -12.23
N ASN A 144 -12.92 1.75 -13.08
CA ASN A 144 -14.10 1.45 -13.90
C ASN A 144 -15.30 0.96 -13.09
N LYS A 145 -15.07 0.25 -11.99
CA LYS A 145 -16.11 -0.33 -11.14
C LYS A 145 -15.87 0.10 -9.69
N GLU A 146 -16.92 0.49 -9.00
CA GLU A 146 -16.83 0.85 -7.58
C GLU A 146 -16.35 -0.32 -6.71
N ILE A 147 -15.51 0.02 -5.72
CA ILE A 147 -14.97 -0.95 -4.77
C ILE A 147 -15.71 -0.78 -3.45
N ASN A 148 -16.87 -1.42 -3.33
CA ASN A 148 -17.80 -1.19 -2.23
C ASN A 148 -17.43 -1.96 -0.94
N LYS A 149 -16.53 -2.95 -1.00
CA LYS A 149 -16.12 -3.76 0.14
C LYS A 149 -14.62 -4.04 0.07
N VAL A 150 -13.82 -3.05 0.32
CA VAL A 150 -12.36 -3.20 0.38
C VAL A 150 -11.93 -4.06 1.57
N TYR A 151 -12.79 -4.15 2.58
CA TYR A 151 -12.61 -4.98 3.77
C TYR A 151 -13.90 -5.72 4.08
N SER A 152 -13.77 -6.94 4.50
CA SER A 152 -14.83 -7.68 5.21
C SER A 152 -15.09 -7.07 6.60
N ILE A 153 -15.15 -5.74 6.67
CA ILE A 153 -15.54 -5.03 7.89
C ILE A 153 -17.05 -5.07 7.90
N GLY A 154 -17.56 -5.98 8.68
CA GLY A 154 -18.99 -6.13 8.78
C GLY A 154 -19.71 -4.89 9.29
N HIS A 155 -19.11 -3.98 10.04
CA HIS A 155 -19.89 -2.97 10.74
C HIS A 155 -19.20 -1.65 11.13
N ASP A 156 -17.88 -1.58 11.41
CA ASP A 156 -17.29 -0.39 12.01
C ASP A 156 -15.81 -0.27 11.67
N ILE A 157 -15.44 0.87 11.08
CA ILE A 157 -14.05 1.18 10.76
C ILE A 157 -13.20 1.27 12.03
N SER A 158 -13.76 1.83 13.10
CA SER A 158 -13.07 1.95 14.38
C SER A 158 -12.79 0.58 14.99
N TYR A 159 -13.73 -0.36 14.89
CA TYR A 159 -13.49 -1.75 15.28
C TYR A 159 -12.33 -2.36 14.49
N TYR A 160 -12.35 -2.25 13.16
CA TYR A 160 -11.27 -2.74 12.31
C TYR A 160 -9.91 -2.17 12.73
N LEU A 161 -9.80 -0.86 12.87
CA LEU A 161 -8.56 -0.19 13.25
C LEU A 161 -8.07 -0.64 14.64
N ASN A 162 -8.99 -0.96 15.55
CA ASN A 162 -8.67 -1.50 16.86
C ASN A 162 -8.15 -2.94 16.83
N THR A 163 -8.50 -3.74 15.81
CA THR A 163 -7.97 -5.10 15.63
C THR A 163 -6.55 -5.13 15.10
N LEU A 164 -6.04 -4.02 14.56
CA LEU A 164 -4.68 -3.93 14.06
C LEU A 164 -3.65 -3.93 15.21
N ASP A 165 -2.51 -4.56 14.96
CA ASP A 165 -1.39 -4.59 15.90
C ASP A 165 -0.60 -3.28 15.84
N TRP A 166 -1.00 -2.30 16.64
CA TRP A 166 -0.36 -0.98 16.70
C TRP A 166 0.98 -0.94 17.46
N SER A 167 1.47 -2.09 17.96
CA SER A 167 2.89 -2.24 18.32
C SER A 167 3.79 -2.37 17.10
N LYS A 168 3.19 -2.57 15.90
CA LYS A 168 3.82 -2.61 14.57
C LYS A 168 3.27 -1.52 13.67
N PRO A 169 3.53 -0.24 13.98
CA PRO A 169 2.88 0.90 13.33
C PRO A 169 3.17 1.01 11.82
N TRP A 170 4.25 0.42 11.31
CA TRP A 170 4.48 0.33 9.87
C TRP A 170 3.34 -0.44 9.16
N SER A 171 2.99 -1.60 9.67
CA SER A 171 1.93 -2.44 9.09
C SER A 171 0.54 -1.83 9.31
N SER A 172 0.24 -1.42 10.55
CA SER A 172 -1.07 -0.87 10.93
C SER A 172 -1.31 0.50 10.29
N GLY A 173 -0.28 1.35 10.25
CA GLY A 173 -0.34 2.63 9.54
C GLY A 173 -0.54 2.48 8.03
N ALA A 174 0.01 1.43 7.41
CA ALA A 174 -0.26 1.15 6.00
C ALA A 174 -1.72 0.76 5.74
N GLN A 175 -2.36 0.02 6.67
CA GLN A 175 -3.78 -0.29 6.59
C GLN A 175 -4.65 0.97 6.82
N PHE A 176 -4.29 1.79 7.79
CA PHE A 176 -4.94 3.09 8.02
C PHE A 176 -4.85 3.98 6.77
N ALA A 177 -3.66 4.14 6.18
CA ALA A 177 -3.49 4.93 4.96
C ALA A 177 -4.32 4.38 3.79
N SER A 178 -4.51 3.06 3.70
CA SER A 178 -5.39 2.47 2.70
C SER A 178 -6.84 2.86 2.91
N MET A 179 -7.31 2.92 4.17
CA MET A 179 -8.65 3.39 4.48
C MET A 179 -8.87 4.85 4.11
N CYS A 180 -7.87 5.70 4.36
CA CYS A 180 -7.93 7.11 3.98
C CYS A 180 -8.08 7.26 2.46
N VAL A 181 -7.25 6.54 1.68
CA VAL A 181 -7.36 6.53 0.21
C VAL A 181 -8.74 6.06 -0.25
N PHE A 182 -9.26 4.97 0.31
CA PHE A 182 -10.57 4.46 -0.08
C PHE A 182 -11.73 5.37 0.35
N SER A 183 -11.61 6.03 1.50
CA SER A 183 -12.58 7.05 1.92
C SER A 183 -12.73 8.14 0.85
N GLU A 184 -11.61 8.68 0.38
CA GLU A 184 -11.62 9.77 -0.60
C GLU A 184 -11.94 9.30 -2.03
N THR A 185 -11.37 8.16 -2.45
CA THR A 185 -11.48 7.72 -3.85
C THR A 185 -12.75 6.93 -4.14
N GLN A 186 -13.36 6.27 -3.13
CA GLN A 186 -14.55 5.43 -3.28
C GLN A 186 -15.80 6.00 -2.58
N GLY A 187 -15.70 7.20 -2.03
CA GLY A 187 -16.84 7.89 -1.41
C GLY A 187 -17.39 7.20 -0.15
N LEU A 188 -16.51 6.54 0.63
CA LEU A 188 -16.96 5.78 1.80
C LEU A 188 -17.32 6.64 3.03
N ASN A 189 -17.08 7.94 2.98
CA ASN A 189 -17.41 8.91 4.04
C ASN A 189 -16.89 8.52 5.44
N LEU A 190 -15.65 8.03 5.52
CA LEU A 190 -15.02 7.55 6.77
C LEU A 190 -14.11 8.58 7.44
N LYS A 191 -14.02 9.79 6.91
CA LYS A 191 -13.05 10.83 7.33
C LYS A 191 -13.10 11.10 8.83
N SER A 192 -14.29 11.31 9.36
CA SER A 192 -14.50 11.67 10.77
C SER A 192 -14.04 10.57 11.73
N GLU A 193 -14.38 9.32 11.43
CA GLU A 193 -14.00 8.15 12.23
C GLU A 193 -12.50 7.88 12.15
N LEU A 194 -11.91 8.00 10.96
CA LEU A 194 -10.46 7.85 10.76
C LEU A 194 -9.67 8.91 11.55
N GLN A 195 -10.10 10.17 11.47
CA GLN A 195 -9.51 11.27 12.25
C GLN A 195 -9.64 11.06 13.75
N SER A 196 -10.82 10.68 14.22
CA SER A 196 -11.08 10.42 15.62
C SER A 196 -10.21 9.29 16.15
N PHE A 197 -10.14 8.17 15.43
CA PHE A 197 -9.32 7.04 15.83
C PHE A 197 -7.84 7.39 15.91
N ILE A 198 -7.27 7.98 14.84
CA ILE A 198 -5.83 8.20 14.77
C ILE A 198 -5.35 9.20 15.84
N LYS A 199 -6.21 10.14 16.22
CA LYS A 199 -5.95 11.07 17.33
C LYS A 199 -5.78 10.34 18.66
N THR A 200 -6.53 9.25 18.92
CA THR A 200 -6.46 8.51 20.19
C THR A 200 -5.14 7.78 20.40
N ILE A 201 -4.43 7.46 19.32
CA ILE A 201 -3.15 6.73 19.36
C ILE A 201 -1.96 7.61 18.97
N SER A 202 -2.15 8.93 18.86
CA SER A 202 -1.05 9.87 18.65
C SER A 202 -0.23 10.01 19.93
N ASP A 203 1.07 9.74 19.83
CA ASP A 203 2.00 9.83 20.95
C ASP A 203 2.60 11.24 21.07
N LYS A 204 2.48 11.85 22.26
CA LYS A 204 2.89 13.23 22.52
C LYS A 204 4.42 13.39 22.67
N GLU A 205 5.12 12.32 22.95
CA GLU A 205 6.57 12.37 23.20
C GLU A 205 7.35 12.23 21.88
N THR A 206 6.95 11.28 21.05
CA THR A 206 7.62 11.01 19.76
C THR A 206 6.96 11.71 18.58
N GLY A 207 5.70 12.12 18.71
CA GLY A 207 4.88 12.63 17.61
C GLY A 207 4.40 11.56 16.64
N SER A 208 4.64 10.27 16.91
CA SER A 208 4.23 9.14 16.09
C SER A 208 2.86 8.59 16.53
N TYR A 209 2.49 7.42 16.00
CA TYR A 209 1.17 6.82 16.18
C TYR A 209 1.30 5.33 16.51
N PHE A 210 1.01 4.96 17.75
CA PHE A 210 1.06 3.57 18.23
C PHE A 210 0.27 3.43 19.54
N LYS A 211 -0.11 2.20 19.93
CA LYS A 211 -0.73 1.92 21.24
C LYS A 211 0.28 1.45 22.28
N GLU A 212 1.24 0.65 21.82
CA GLU A 212 2.36 0.16 22.63
C GLU A 212 3.65 0.58 21.95
N TYR A 213 4.67 0.96 22.73
CA TYR A 213 5.92 1.45 22.16
C TYR A 213 6.56 0.37 21.27
N PRO A 214 6.87 0.69 20.00
CA PRO A 214 7.42 -0.27 19.06
C PRO A 214 8.80 -0.79 19.47
N LYS A 215 9.18 -1.96 18.93
CA LYS A 215 10.47 -2.60 19.24
C LYS A 215 11.70 -1.80 18.83
N SER A 216 11.56 -0.81 17.98
CA SER A 216 12.68 0.04 17.53
C SER A 216 12.20 1.44 17.11
N ASN A 217 13.08 2.43 17.26
CA ASN A 217 12.84 3.79 16.78
C ASN A 217 12.62 3.86 15.27
N ARG A 218 13.22 2.94 14.51
CA ARG A 218 12.97 2.80 13.07
C ARG A 218 11.51 2.44 12.79
N GLU A 219 10.91 1.56 13.57
CA GLU A 219 9.50 1.20 13.44
C GLU A 219 8.59 2.39 13.79
N VAL A 220 8.94 3.17 14.82
CA VAL A 220 8.26 4.42 15.18
C VAL A 220 8.23 5.39 14.00
N ILE A 221 9.39 5.69 13.41
CA ILE A 221 9.53 6.64 12.30
C ILE A 221 8.80 6.13 11.06
N ASN A 222 9.03 4.88 10.68
CA ASN A 222 8.40 4.30 9.49
C ASN A 222 6.88 4.21 9.63
N GLY A 223 6.38 3.91 10.84
CA GLY A 223 4.95 3.91 11.13
C GLY A 223 4.33 5.29 10.98
N ALA A 224 4.98 6.32 11.52
CA ALA A 224 4.55 7.70 11.36
C ALA A 224 4.43 8.10 9.88
N MET A 225 5.41 7.76 9.05
CA MET A 225 5.38 8.04 7.61
C MET A 225 4.16 7.43 6.92
N LYS A 226 3.75 6.21 7.32
CA LYS A 226 2.54 5.57 6.78
C LYS A 226 1.27 6.30 7.18
N VAL A 227 1.18 6.70 8.45
CA VAL A 227 0.00 7.45 8.95
C VAL A 227 -0.08 8.82 8.29
N ILE A 228 1.03 9.55 8.18
CA ILE A 228 1.08 10.87 7.54
C ILE A 228 0.59 10.79 6.10
N SER A 229 1.00 9.77 5.34
CA SER A 229 0.50 9.60 3.97
C SER A 229 -1.02 9.38 3.90
N GLY A 230 -1.63 8.84 4.95
CA GLY A 230 -3.08 8.74 5.07
C GLY A 230 -3.73 10.06 5.49
N LEU A 231 -3.14 10.79 6.44
CA LEU A 231 -3.62 12.10 6.86
C LEU A 231 -3.61 13.13 5.73
N ASP A 232 -2.60 13.06 4.85
CA ASP A 232 -2.52 13.89 3.64
C ASP A 232 -3.73 13.67 2.72
N TRP A 233 -4.13 12.43 2.49
CA TRP A 233 -5.36 12.10 1.74
C TRP A 233 -6.63 12.65 2.37
N LEU A 234 -6.69 12.75 3.70
CA LEU A 234 -7.82 13.32 4.43
C LEU A 234 -7.72 14.84 4.61
N GLU A 235 -6.68 15.49 4.05
CA GLU A 235 -6.38 16.90 4.31
C GLU A 235 -6.38 17.22 5.81
N THR A 236 -5.72 16.36 6.60
CA THR A 236 -5.70 16.43 8.06
C THR A 236 -4.30 16.75 8.56
N GLU A 237 -4.20 17.70 9.47
CA GLU A 237 -2.93 18.08 10.05
C GLU A 237 -2.29 16.95 10.89
N ILE A 238 -0.95 16.92 10.90
CA ILE A 238 -0.17 16.02 11.75
C ILE A 238 -0.32 16.50 13.20
N HIS A 239 -0.65 15.59 14.14
CA HIS A 239 -0.97 15.96 15.52
C HIS A 239 0.19 16.60 16.30
N HIS A 240 1.41 16.11 16.13
CA HIS A 240 2.59 16.58 16.86
C HIS A 240 3.82 16.71 15.95
N PRO A 241 3.78 17.57 14.90
CA PRO A 241 4.80 17.58 13.84
C PRO A 241 6.20 17.95 14.38
N LYS A 242 6.29 18.90 15.31
CA LYS A 242 7.57 19.30 15.91
C LYS A 242 8.23 18.13 16.64
N LYS A 243 7.47 17.41 17.48
CA LYS A 243 7.96 16.25 18.23
C LYS A 243 8.46 15.15 17.29
N LEU A 244 7.73 14.90 16.22
CA LEU A 244 8.13 13.91 15.21
C LEU A 244 9.43 14.30 14.50
N ILE A 245 9.59 15.55 14.12
CA ILE A 245 10.82 16.07 13.53
C ILE A 245 11.99 15.90 14.49
N ASP A 246 11.84 16.36 15.73
CA ASP A 246 12.86 16.25 16.76
C ASP A 246 13.24 14.76 16.99
N PHE A 247 12.24 13.88 17.07
CA PHE A 247 12.48 12.45 17.21
C PHE A 247 13.26 11.86 16.02
N CYS A 248 12.90 12.21 14.80
CA CYS A 248 13.62 11.78 13.60
C CYS A 248 15.08 12.26 13.60
N LEU A 249 15.33 13.53 13.93
CA LEU A 249 16.67 14.11 13.96
C LEU A 249 17.57 13.44 15.02
N ASN A 250 17.00 13.11 16.19
CA ASN A 250 17.72 12.45 17.28
C ASN A 250 18.00 10.96 17.02
N ASN A 251 17.28 10.34 16.06
CA ASN A 251 17.39 8.91 15.72
C ASN A 251 17.89 8.65 14.30
N LYS A 252 18.50 9.65 13.65
CA LYS A 252 19.13 9.47 12.33
C LYS A 252 20.26 8.45 12.43
N PRO A 253 20.43 7.57 11.42
CA PRO A 253 21.59 6.67 11.36
C PRO A 253 22.87 7.50 11.34
N ILE A 254 23.85 7.09 12.12
CA ILE A 254 25.22 7.60 11.99
C ILE A 254 25.76 6.93 10.72
N LEU A 255 26.01 7.74 9.68
CA LEU A 255 26.63 7.31 8.42
C LEU A 255 28.14 7.11 8.62
#